data_04626f164f90d5534bf8b4667c1392a1
#
_entry.id   04626f164f90d5534bf8b4667c1392a1
#
_cell.length_a   1.000
_cell.length_b   1.000
_cell.length_c   1.000
_cell.angle_alpha   90.00
_cell.angle_beta   90.00
_cell.angle_gamma   90.00
#
_symmetry.space_group_name_H-M   'P 1'
#
loop_
_entity.id
_entity.type
_entity.pdbx_description
1 polymer ?
#
loop_
_entity_poly.entity_id
_entity_poly.type
_entity_poly.pdbx_seq_one_letter_code
_entity_poly.pdbx_strand_id
1 'polypeptide(L)'
;MKIIPGLEEVARYRETGEYKVVPVSCELFADICTPIQAVRKLKNVSSHCFLLESAEPQETWGRYTFLGYDPKMSITCADGEMRVNELKMQTKDPSAVLRQILAEYKSPRIPGLPPFTGGLTGYFSYDYLNYSEPTVRRETEDTEHFQDVDLMLFDKVIAFDNLRQKIILIANVRLDEGDAGYHRAEMELAELKKLITEGAEAKDEPGRLTGEVTPLFNKAEYCAMVEKARHYIKEGDIFQIVLSNRLSAPYEGSLLNMYRTLRTVNPSPYMFYFSGTDVEVAGASPETLVKLENGVLHTFPLAGTRPRGTTPEEDRKLEEELLQDEKELAEHNMLVDLGRNDLGKISKFGSVQVEKFHEVLRFSHVMHIGSTVRGDIREDKDVLDAIEAVLPAGTLSGAPKIRACQLIGELENNKRGIYGGAIGYIDFAGNMDTCIAIRIAYKKNGKVFVRSGAGIVYDSVPEKEHEECLNKARAVLNSLEKAGKEIDG
;
A
#
# COMPACT_ATOMS: atom_id res chain seq x y z
N MET A 1 23.07 -26.44 -1.17
CA MET A 1 21.81 -25.68 -1.34
C MET A 1 21.25 -25.99 -2.73
N LYS A 2 19.99 -26.40 -2.85
CA LYS A 2 19.37 -26.62 -4.18
C LYS A 2 18.80 -25.29 -4.65
N ILE A 3 19.24 -24.82 -5.84
CA ILE A 3 18.77 -23.57 -6.44
C ILE A 3 17.89 -23.90 -7.64
N ILE A 4 16.78 -23.20 -7.80
CA ILE A 4 15.79 -23.39 -8.86
C ILE A 4 15.38 -22.00 -9.39
N PRO A 5 15.39 -21.78 -10.72
CA PRO A 5 15.93 -22.64 -11.78
C PRO A 5 17.44 -22.80 -11.70
N GLY A 6 17.97 -23.86 -12.33
CA GLY A 6 19.41 -24.13 -12.43
C GLY A 6 20.09 -23.32 -13.55
N LEU A 7 21.43 -23.34 -13.57
CA LEU A 7 22.24 -22.56 -14.52
C LEU A 7 21.82 -22.76 -16.00
N GLU A 8 21.64 -24.04 -16.42
CA GLU A 8 21.24 -24.35 -17.79
C GLU A 8 19.86 -23.77 -18.16
N GLU A 9 18.93 -23.76 -17.22
CA GLU A 9 17.59 -23.20 -17.43
C GLU A 9 17.64 -21.68 -17.50
N VAL A 10 18.43 -21.03 -16.66
CA VAL A 10 18.68 -19.58 -16.71
C VAL A 10 19.35 -19.18 -18.02
N ALA A 11 20.29 -20.00 -18.54
CA ALA A 11 20.95 -19.77 -19.82
C ALA A 11 19.94 -19.75 -20.98
N ARG A 12 18.89 -20.59 -20.95
CA ARG A 12 17.82 -20.57 -21.99
C ARG A 12 17.07 -19.25 -22.00
N TYR A 13 16.77 -18.65 -20.84
CA TYR A 13 16.15 -17.32 -20.79
C TYR A 13 17.07 -16.23 -21.37
N ARG A 14 18.39 -16.34 -21.20
CA ARG A 14 19.37 -15.45 -21.81
C ARG A 14 19.34 -15.51 -23.34
N GLU A 15 19.21 -16.72 -23.89
CA GLU A 15 19.15 -16.93 -25.33
C GLU A 15 17.92 -16.30 -26.01
N THR A 16 16.82 -16.12 -25.29
CA THR A 16 15.63 -15.46 -25.84
C THR A 16 15.84 -13.97 -26.13
N GLY A 17 16.77 -13.31 -25.42
CA GLY A 17 16.99 -11.87 -25.51
C GLY A 17 15.84 -11.01 -24.98
N GLU A 18 14.77 -11.63 -24.46
CA GLU A 18 13.54 -10.95 -24.02
C GLU A 18 13.67 -10.35 -22.63
N TYR A 19 14.45 -10.98 -21.74
CA TYR A 19 14.54 -10.66 -20.33
C TYR A 19 15.90 -10.06 -19.97
N LYS A 20 15.95 -9.34 -18.85
CA LYS A 20 17.16 -8.72 -18.30
C LYS A 20 17.64 -9.44 -17.05
N VAL A 21 16.68 -9.93 -16.27
CA VAL A 21 16.95 -10.70 -15.05
C VAL A 21 16.11 -11.97 -14.99
N VAL A 22 16.56 -12.95 -14.21
CA VAL A 22 15.80 -14.18 -13.92
C VAL A 22 15.89 -14.46 -12.43
N PRO A 23 14.76 -14.61 -11.71
CA PRO A 23 14.76 -14.96 -10.31
C PRO A 23 15.18 -16.42 -10.12
N VAL A 24 16.10 -16.65 -9.19
CA VAL A 24 16.51 -17.96 -8.71
C VAL A 24 16.25 -18.04 -7.22
N SER A 25 15.95 -19.23 -6.71
CA SER A 25 15.53 -19.39 -5.32
C SER A 25 16.07 -20.65 -4.66
N CYS A 26 16.09 -20.61 -3.34
CA CYS A 26 16.23 -21.79 -2.49
C CYS A 26 15.20 -21.74 -1.36
N GLU A 27 14.83 -22.92 -0.84
CA GLU A 27 13.85 -23.08 0.23
C GLU A 27 14.49 -23.46 1.55
N LEU A 28 13.95 -22.94 2.66
CA LEU A 28 14.22 -23.33 4.04
C LEU A 28 12.89 -23.68 4.74
N PHE A 29 12.95 -24.36 5.88
CA PHE A 29 11.77 -24.51 6.73
C PHE A 29 11.47 -23.22 7.49
N ALA A 30 10.17 -22.89 7.67
CA ALA A 30 9.76 -21.64 8.31
C ALA A 30 9.80 -21.71 9.85
N ASP A 31 10.14 -22.84 10.43
CA ASP A 31 10.26 -23.04 11.88
C ASP A 31 11.52 -22.41 12.51
N ILE A 32 12.42 -21.90 11.68
CA ILE A 32 13.70 -21.32 12.13
C ILE A 32 13.62 -19.82 12.45
N CYS A 33 12.63 -19.11 11.92
CA CYS A 33 12.53 -17.66 12.05
C CYS A 33 11.11 -17.18 11.75
N THR A 34 10.60 -16.23 12.52
CA THR A 34 9.34 -15.53 12.21
C THR A 34 9.58 -14.31 11.32
N PRO A 35 8.57 -13.79 10.58
CA PRO A 35 8.74 -12.58 9.79
C PRO A 35 9.24 -11.37 10.60
N ILE A 36 8.79 -11.19 11.84
CA ILE A 36 9.23 -10.08 12.72
C ILE A 36 10.70 -10.27 13.13
N GLN A 37 11.12 -11.47 13.47
CA GLN A 37 12.53 -11.74 13.75
C GLN A 37 13.40 -11.49 12.50
N ALA A 38 12.92 -11.89 11.32
CA ALA A 38 13.60 -11.61 10.06
C ALA A 38 13.76 -10.09 9.86
N VAL A 39 12.70 -9.28 10.01
CA VAL A 39 12.81 -7.80 9.95
C VAL A 39 13.89 -7.27 10.89
N ARG A 40 13.92 -7.73 12.15
CA ARG A 40 14.93 -7.29 13.12
C ARG A 40 16.36 -7.65 12.67
N LYS A 41 16.56 -8.83 12.05
CA LYS A 41 17.85 -9.21 11.47
C LYS A 41 18.22 -8.33 10.28
N LEU A 42 17.26 -8.03 9.40
CA LEU A 42 17.46 -7.15 8.24
C LEU A 42 17.82 -5.72 8.68
N LYS A 43 17.13 -5.17 9.68
CA LYS A 43 17.40 -3.84 10.24
C LYS A 43 18.80 -3.73 10.87
N ASN A 44 19.38 -4.83 11.31
CA ASN A 44 20.74 -4.82 11.84
C ASN A 44 21.83 -4.62 10.77
N VAL A 45 21.50 -4.92 9.52
CA VAL A 45 22.44 -4.84 8.38
C VAL A 45 22.07 -3.83 7.32
N SER A 46 20.86 -3.26 7.38
CA SER A 46 20.40 -2.26 6.41
C SER A 46 19.51 -1.21 7.08
N SER A 47 19.67 0.05 6.71
CA SER A 47 18.78 1.14 7.12
C SER A 47 17.43 1.09 6.41
N HIS A 48 17.35 0.39 5.27
CA HIS A 48 16.16 0.28 4.44
C HIS A 48 15.70 -1.16 4.35
N CYS A 49 14.50 -1.41 4.79
CA CYS A 49 13.85 -2.72 4.69
C CYS A 49 12.34 -2.56 4.58
N PHE A 50 11.66 -3.59 4.10
CA PHE A 50 10.22 -3.69 4.11
C PHE A 50 9.72 -5.04 4.60
N LEU A 51 8.49 -5.04 5.09
CA LEU A 51 7.66 -6.20 5.38
C LEU A 51 6.27 -5.94 4.80
N LEU A 52 5.79 -6.83 3.95
CA LEU A 52 4.43 -6.83 3.42
C LEU A 52 3.79 -8.18 3.78
N GLU A 53 2.66 -8.15 4.47
CA GLU A 53 1.93 -9.34 4.87
C GLU A 53 0.42 -9.12 4.83
N SER A 54 -0.35 -10.18 5.00
CA SER A 54 -1.80 -10.13 5.07
C SER A 54 -2.29 -10.93 6.28
N ALA A 55 -3.33 -10.43 6.94
CA ALA A 55 -4.05 -11.15 7.98
C ALA A 55 -5.18 -12.05 7.43
N GLU A 56 -5.41 -12.03 6.11
CA GLU A 56 -6.40 -12.88 5.44
C GLU A 56 -6.00 -14.36 5.44
N PRO A 57 -6.97 -15.28 5.19
CA PRO A 57 -6.68 -16.70 5.12
C PRO A 57 -5.57 -17.03 4.11
N GLN A 58 -4.75 -18.01 4.45
CA GLN A 58 -3.57 -18.45 3.66
C GLN A 58 -3.94 -19.00 2.28
N GLU A 59 -5.18 -19.42 2.08
CA GLU A 59 -5.66 -19.95 0.80
C GLU A 59 -5.95 -18.86 -0.23
N THR A 60 -6.06 -17.61 0.23
CA THR A 60 -6.38 -16.44 -0.60
C THR A 60 -5.23 -15.44 -0.63
N TRP A 61 -5.29 -14.41 0.21
CA TRP A 61 -4.35 -13.28 0.22
C TRP A 61 -3.20 -13.47 1.23
N GLY A 62 -3.44 -14.19 2.32
CA GLY A 62 -2.49 -14.40 3.41
C GLY A 62 -1.41 -15.45 3.16
N ARG A 63 -1.29 -15.97 1.93
CA ARG A 63 -0.33 -17.04 1.64
C ARG A 63 1.11 -16.59 1.82
N TYR A 64 1.46 -15.41 1.34
CA TYR A 64 2.85 -14.96 1.35
C TYR A 64 3.05 -13.74 2.25
N THR A 65 4.20 -13.75 2.95
CA THR A 65 4.75 -12.57 3.61
C THR A 65 6.07 -12.25 2.93
N PHE A 66 6.22 -11.01 2.44
CA PHE A 66 7.40 -10.57 1.70
C PHE A 66 8.26 -9.63 2.53
N LEU A 67 9.57 -9.82 2.44
CA LEU A 67 10.57 -8.93 3.05
C LEU A 67 11.69 -8.66 2.05
N GLY A 68 12.27 -7.46 2.16
CA GLY A 68 13.46 -7.07 1.43
C GLY A 68 14.30 -6.12 2.25
N TYR A 69 15.56 -5.99 1.89
CA TYR A 69 16.53 -5.11 2.51
C TYR A 69 17.61 -4.74 1.52
N ASP A 70 18.42 -3.73 1.84
CA ASP A 70 19.56 -3.30 1.04
C ASP A 70 19.16 -3.06 -0.43
N PRO A 71 18.30 -2.06 -0.71
CA PRO A 71 17.81 -1.80 -2.05
C PRO A 71 18.94 -1.39 -2.99
N LYS A 72 18.86 -1.82 -4.25
CA LYS A 72 19.81 -1.42 -5.31
C LYS A 72 19.64 0.04 -5.71
N MET A 73 18.44 0.56 -5.59
CA MET A 73 18.12 1.95 -5.90
C MET A 73 17.12 2.49 -4.91
N SER A 74 17.28 3.76 -4.54
CA SER A 74 16.26 4.61 -3.95
C SER A 74 15.76 5.60 -5.00
N ILE A 75 14.44 5.74 -5.11
CA ILE A 75 13.79 6.56 -6.11
C ILE A 75 12.79 7.46 -5.40
N THR A 76 13.01 8.76 -5.42
CA THR A 76 12.09 9.74 -4.84
C THR A 76 11.70 10.79 -5.85
N CYS A 77 10.51 11.36 -5.69
CA CYS A 77 10.07 12.51 -6.46
C CYS A 77 9.25 13.45 -5.57
N ALA A 78 9.53 14.74 -5.65
CA ALA A 78 8.72 15.79 -5.03
C ALA A 78 8.69 17.01 -5.92
N ASP A 79 7.50 17.51 -6.22
CA ASP A 79 7.28 18.73 -7.03
C ASP A 79 8.06 18.71 -8.36
N GLY A 80 8.22 17.54 -8.97
CA GLY A 80 8.91 17.34 -10.25
C GLY A 80 10.44 17.18 -10.12
N GLU A 81 11.05 17.38 -8.96
CA GLU A 81 12.44 16.97 -8.72
C GLU A 81 12.47 15.47 -8.40
N MET A 82 12.98 14.70 -9.34
CA MET A 82 13.16 13.25 -9.17
C MET A 82 14.61 12.93 -8.86
N ARG A 83 14.81 11.97 -7.95
CA ARG A 83 16.13 11.44 -7.57
C ARG A 83 16.13 9.94 -7.74
N VAL A 84 17.17 9.43 -8.39
CA VAL A 84 17.48 8.01 -8.49
C VAL A 84 18.88 7.83 -7.90
N ASN A 85 18.99 7.33 -6.69
CA ASN A 85 20.18 7.38 -5.86
C ASN A 85 20.70 8.84 -5.78
N GLU A 86 21.94 9.09 -6.21
CA GLU A 86 22.58 10.42 -6.21
C GLU A 86 22.20 11.28 -7.44
N LEU A 87 21.57 10.68 -8.46
CA LEU A 87 21.22 11.38 -9.69
C LEU A 87 19.95 12.19 -9.49
N LYS A 88 20.00 13.50 -9.79
CA LYS A 88 18.85 14.40 -9.73
C LYS A 88 18.43 14.81 -11.13
N MET A 89 17.14 14.87 -11.37
CA MET A 89 16.57 15.33 -12.63
C MET A 89 15.22 16.03 -12.41
N GLN A 90 14.86 16.93 -13.33
CA GLN A 90 13.52 17.52 -13.36
C GLN A 90 12.65 16.72 -14.32
N THR A 91 11.46 16.35 -13.89
CA THR A 91 10.50 15.64 -14.72
C THR A 91 9.06 16.11 -14.47
N LYS A 92 8.27 16.10 -15.53
CA LYS A 92 6.81 16.28 -15.42
C LYS A 92 6.08 14.93 -15.49
N ASP A 93 6.82 13.86 -15.75
CA ASP A 93 6.31 12.50 -15.90
C ASP A 93 7.26 11.52 -15.18
N PRO A 94 7.08 11.34 -13.86
CA PRO A 94 7.85 10.37 -13.09
C PRO A 94 7.67 8.93 -13.61
N SER A 95 6.50 8.59 -14.16
CA SER A 95 6.23 7.26 -14.71
C SER A 95 7.16 6.92 -15.86
N ALA A 96 7.51 7.87 -16.71
CA ALA A 96 8.45 7.62 -17.81
C ALA A 96 9.82 7.15 -17.31
N VAL A 97 10.32 7.73 -16.21
CA VAL A 97 11.59 7.31 -15.60
C VAL A 97 11.46 5.94 -14.95
N LEU A 98 10.35 5.70 -14.23
CA LEU A 98 10.08 4.39 -13.61
C LEU A 98 9.98 3.27 -14.66
N ARG A 99 9.35 3.53 -15.81
CA ARG A 99 9.29 2.59 -16.94
C ARG A 99 10.69 2.21 -17.46
N GLN A 100 11.57 3.20 -17.59
CA GLN A 100 12.97 2.95 -18.00
C GLN A 100 13.69 2.06 -16.98
N ILE A 101 13.54 2.34 -15.70
CA ILE A 101 14.13 1.51 -14.63
C ILE A 101 13.58 0.08 -14.68
N LEU A 102 12.26 -0.10 -14.74
CA LEU A 102 11.63 -1.42 -14.79
C LEU A 102 12.05 -2.21 -16.05
N ALA A 103 12.23 -1.55 -17.20
CA ALA A 103 12.68 -2.18 -18.42
C ALA A 103 14.07 -2.83 -18.30
N GLU A 104 14.98 -2.23 -17.47
CA GLU A 104 16.31 -2.77 -17.16
C GLU A 104 16.29 -4.00 -16.22
N TYR A 105 15.11 -4.34 -15.68
CA TYR A 105 14.91 -5.47 -14.78
C TYR A 105 13.81 -6.43 -15.28
N LYS A 106 13.38 -6.31 -16.54
CA LYS A 106 12.34 -7.18 -17.09
C LYS A 106 12.65 -8.65 -16.84
N SER A 107 11.73 -9.36 -16.20
CA SER A 107 11.86 -10.74 -15.71
C SER A 107 10.77 -11.66 -16.26
N PRO A 108 11.06 -12.94 -16.52
CA PRO A 108 10.03 -13.93 -16.75
C PRO A 108 9.33 -14.28 -15.43
N ARG A 109 8.10 -14.78 -15.53
CA ARG A 109 7.45 -15.44 -14.40
C ARG A 109 7.88 -16.89 -14.34
N ILE A 110 8.47 -17.30 -13.22
CA ILE A 110 8.91 -18.67 -13.01
C ILE A 110 7.80 -19.46 -12.28
N PRO A 111 7.28 -20.55 -12.85
CA PRO A 111 6.27 -21.37 -12.20
C PRO A 111 6.73 -21.87 -10.82
N GLY A 112 5.86 -21.78 -9.84
CA GLY A 112 6.15 -22.24 -8.47
C GLY A 112 6.82 -21.21 -7.57
N LEU A 113 7.32 -20.10 -8.10
CA LEU A 113 7.75 -18.95 -7.29
C LEU A 113 6.58 -18.09 -6.83
N PRO A 114 6.75 -17.33 -5.73
CA PRO A 114 5.76 -16.35 -5.28
C PRO A 114 5.45 -15.28 -6.34
N PRO A 115 4.33 -14.56 -6.22
CA PRO A 115 3.97 -13.49 -7.17
C PRO A 115 4.95 -12.32 -7.19
N PHE A 116 5.68 -12.08 -6.11
CA PHE A 116 6.70 -11.05 -5.99
C PHE A 116 8.08 -11.66 -5.79
N THR A 117 8.96 -11.51 -6.78
CA THR A 117 10.32 -12.07 -6.78
C THR A 117 11.42 -11.00 -6.85
N GLY A 118 11.05 -9.74 -6.91
CA GLY A 118 11.87 -8.55 -6.99
C GLY A 118 11.12 -7.44 -7.71
N GLY A 119 11.45 -6.20 -7.42
CA GLY A 119 10.74 -5.06 -7.98
C GLY A 119 10.87 -3.79 -7.16
N LEU A 120 9.95 -2.87 -7.39
CA LEU A 120 9.79 -1.63 -6.65
C LEU A 120 8.83 -1.83 -5.48
N THR A 121 9.21 -1.35 -4.29
CA THR A 121 8.36 -1.35 -3.09
C THR A 121 8.44 0.02 -2.43
N GLY A 122 7.32 0.52 -1.92
CA GLY A 122 7.19 1.82 -1.27
C GLY A 122 5.82 2.43 -1.51
N TYR A 123 5.77 3.73 -1.83
CA TYR A 123 4.50 4.41 -2.03
C TYR A 123 4.50 5.43 -3.17
N PHE A 124 3.30 5.63 -3.73
CA PHE A 124 2.88 6.81 -4.46
C PHE A 124 1.95 7.62 -3.55
N SER A 125 2.20 8.91 -3.38
CA SER A 125 1.37 9.75 -2.53
C SER A 125 0.00 10.02 -3.16
N TYR A 126 -0.95 10.52 -2.36
CA TYR A 126 -2.20 11.10 -2.88
C TYR A 126 -1.92 12.21 -3.90
N ASP A 127 -0.91 13.02 -3.64
CA ASP A 127 -0.56 14.19 -4.45
C ASP A 127 0.11 13.83 -5.79
N TYR A 128 0.45 12.55 -6.00
CA TYR A 128 0.90 12.01 -7.30
C TYR A 128 -0.12 12.26 -8.43
N LEU A 129 -1.41 12.39 -8.08
CA LEU A 129 -2.46 12.82 -9.00
C LEU A 129 -2.09 14.09 -9.80
N ASN A 130 -1.30 14.99 -9.23
CA ASN A 130 -0.88 16.23 -9.89
C ASN A 130 -0.06 16.01 -11.16
N TYR A 131 0.53 14.83 -11.35
CA TYR A 131 1.27 14.46 -12.56
C TYR A 131 0.36 13.91 -13.65
N SER A 132 -0.64 13.10 -13.28
CA SER A 132 -1.59 12.51 -14.23
C SER A 132 -2.76 13.43 -14.58
N GLU A 133 -3.19 14.32 -13.65
CA GLU A 133 -4.32 15.24 -13.81
C GLU A 133 -3.92 16.68 -13.49
N PRO A 134 -3.27 17.38 -14.42
CA PRO A 134 -2.77 18.74 -14.18
C PRO A 134 -3.86 19.78 -13.82
N THR A 135 -5.13 19.50 -14.16
CA THR A 135 -6.29 20.35 -13.82
C THR A 135 -6.62 20.38 -12.34
N VAL A 136 -6.11 19.39 -11.58
CA VAL A 136 -6.28 19.30 -10.13
C VAL A 136 -5.15 20.01 -9.38
N ARG A 137 -4.01 20.22 -10.05
CA ARG A 137 -2.80 20.78 -9.45
C ARG A 137 -3.09 22.11 -8.78
N ARG A 138 -2.77 22.20 -7.50
CA ARG A 138 -2.86 23.41 -6.68
C ARG A 138 -1.60 23.49 -5.81
N GLU A 139 -1.10 24.70 -5.61
CA GLU A 139 -0.13 24.95 -4.56
C GLU A 139 -0.83 24.81 -3.20
N THR A 140 -0.43 23.82 -2.43
CA THR A 140 -0.90 23.55 -1.08
C THR A 140 0.27 23.61 -0.11
N GLU A 141 0.00 23.92 1.15
CA GLU A 141 1.05 23.96 2.16
C GLU A 141 1.66 22.57 2.38
N ASP A 142 2.98 22.49 2.35
CA ASP A 142 3.77 21.30 2.67
C ASP A 142 4.91 21.64 3.62
N THR A 143 4.62 21.68 4.91
CA THR A 143 5.59 21.99 5.97
C THR A 143 6.58 20.88 6.26
N GLU A 144 6.27 19.65 5.83
CA GLU A 144 7.06 18.46 6.17
C GLU A 144 7.84 17.91 4.97
N HIS A 145 7.62 18.44 3.76
CA HIS A 145 8.28 18.05 2.52
C HIS A 145 8.13 16.56 2.21
N PHE A 146 6.87 16.08 2.17
CA PHE A 146 6.57 14.71 1.79
C PHE A 146 6.87 14.45 0.32
N GLN A 147 7.48 13.29 0.05
CA GLN A 147 7.71 12.84 -1.32
C GLN A 147 6.37 12.48 -1.99
N ASP A 148 6.26 12.77 -3.30
CA ASP A 148 5.14 12.31 -4.13
C ASP A 148 5.32 10.85 -4.52
N VAL A 149 6.58 10.41 -4.63
CA VAL A 149 7.00 9.02 -4.85
C VAL A 149 8.17 8.73 -3.92
N ASP A 150 8.13 7.64 -3.18
CA ASP A 150 9.27 7.05 -2.47
C ASP A 150 9.22 5.53 -2.68
N LEU A 151 10.04 5.08 -3.62
CA LEU A 151 10.15 3.69 -4.03
C LEU A 151 11.59 3.22 -3.89
N MET A 152 11.75 1.97 -3.55
CA MET A 152 13.05 1.31 -3.50
C MET A 152 13.02 0.06 -4.36
N LEU A 153 14.08 -0.18 -5.13
CA LEU A 153 14.23 -1.35 -5.97
C LEU A 153 14.98 -2.44 -5.21
N PHE A 154 14.32 -3.58 -5.06
CA PHE A 154 14.87 -4.77 -4.42
C PHE A 154 15.03 -5.89 -5.44
N ASP A 155 16.25 -6.39 -5.59
CA ASP A 155 16.59 -7.54 -6.42
C ASP A 155 16.75 -8.85 -5.60
N LYS A 156 16.66 -8.75 -4.29
CA LYS A 156 16.62 -9.85 -3.33
C LYS A 156 15.34 -9.78 -2.52
N VAL A 157 14.63 -10.90 -2.41
CA VAL A 157 13.37 -11.01 -1.68
C VAL A 157 13.38 -12.25 -0.80
N ILE A 158 12.83 -12.12 0.38
CA ILE A 158 12.53 -13.22 1.29
C ILE A 158 11.02 -13.38 1.32
N ALA A 159 10.49 -14.53 0.92
CA ALA A 159 9.08 -14.83 0.95
C ALA A 159 8.79 -15.97 1.94
N PHE A 160 7.95 -15.72 2.92
CA PHE A 160 7.39 -16.77 3.77
C PHE A 160 6.14 -17.31 3.09
N ASP A 161 6.15 -18.57 2.69
CA ASP A 161 4.96 -19.31 2.22
C ASP A 161 4.26 -19.89 3.46
N ASN A 162 3.30 -19.16 3.97
CA ASN A 162 2.57 -19.52 5.19
C ASN A 162 1.74 -20.80 5.02
N LEU A 163 1.32 -21.13 3.79
CA LEU A 163 0.58 -22.36 3.48
C LEU A 163 1.51 -23.58 3.49
N ARG A 164 2.71 -23.48 2.87
CA ARG A 164 3.67 -24.59 2.78
C ARG A 164 4.66 -24.63 3.95
N GLN A 165 4.60 -23.65 4.85
CA GLN A 165 5.54 -23.50 5.97
C GLN A 165 7.02 -23.49 5.51
N LYS A 166 7.29 -22.66 4.48
CA LYS A 166 8.61 -22.50 3.87
C LYS A 166 9.04 -21.04 3.86
N ILE A 167 10.33 -20.81 3.96
CA ILE A 167 10.97 -19.55 3.62
C ILE A 167 11.63 -19.74 2.25
N ILE A 168 11.27 -18.91 1.29
CA ILE A 168 11.81 -18.92 -0.06
C ILE A 168 12.74 -17.71 -0.15
N LEU A 169 14.03 -17.97 -0.30
CA LEU A 169 15.03 -16.93 -0.54
C LEU A 169 15.19 -16.76 -2.04
N ILE A 170 15.13 -15.53 -2.53
CA ILE A 170 15.11 -15.19 -3.96
C ILE A 170 16.20 -14.16 -4.24
N ALA A 171 16.98 -14.40 -5.30
CA ALA A 171 17.93 -13.46 -5.88
C ALA A 171 17.72 -13.39 -7.39
N ASN A 172 17.93 -12.23 -8.00
CA ASN A 172 17.73 -12.02 -9.42
C ASN A 172 19.06 -12.06 -10.18
N VAL A 173 19.22 -13.05 -11.08
CA VAL A 173 20.40 -13.21 -11.93
C VAL A 173 20.37 -12.17 -13.04
N ARG A 174 21.39 -11.36 -13.15
CA ARG A 174 21.62 -10.46 -14.30
C ARG A 174 22.07 -11.29 -15.51
N LEU A 175 21.27 -11.29 -16.58
CA LEU A 175 21.53 -12.11 -17.78
C LEU A 175 22.68 -11.58 -18.63
N ASP A 176 22.94 -10.28 -18.60
CA ASP A 176 24.06 -9.63 -19.27
C ASP A 176 25.43 -10.01 -18.70
N GLU A 177 25.50 -10.53 -17.47
CA GLU A 177 26.73 -10.99 -16.83
C GLU A 177 27.03 -12.49 -17.13
N GLY A 178 26.18 -13.16 -17.89
CA GLY A 178 26.37 -14.58 -18.22
C GLY A 178 26.38 -15.48 -16.99
N ASP A 179 27.24 -16.48 -16.99
CA ASP A 179 27.34 -17.44 -15.89
C ASP A 179 27.86 -16.83 -14.58
N ALA A 180 28.64 -15.73 -14.68
CA ALA A 180 29.09 -14.99 -13.50
C ALA A 180 27.91 -14.39 -12.71
N GLY A 181 26.85 -13.93 -13.40
CA GLY A 181 25.62 -13.46 -12.77
C GLY A 181 24.90 -14.54 -11.96
N TYR A 182 24.89 -15.79 -12.48
CA TYR A 182 24.34 -16.92 -11.74
C TYR A 182 25.13 -17.24 -10.48
N HIS A 183 26.45 -17.31 -10.58
CA HIS A 183 27.31 -17.59 -9.42
C HIS A 183 27.25 -16.47 -8.37
N ARG A 184 27.08 -15.21 -8.80
CA ARG A 184 26.83 -14.12 -7.85
C ARG A 184 25.50 -14.34 -7.11
N ALA A 185 24.41 -14.69 -7.80
CA ALA A 185 23.12 -14.97 -7.17
C ALA A 185 23.20 -16.18 -6.20
N GLU A 186 24.03 -17.22 -6.51
CA GLU A 186 24.31 -18.29 -5.57
C GLU A 186 24.95 -17.79 -4.27
N MET A 187 25.92 -16.87 -4.38
CA MET A 187 26.56 -16.26 -3.21
C MET A 187 25.57 -15.41 -2.42
N GLU A 188 24.75 -14.59 -3.08
CA GLU A 188 23.71 -13.76 -2.45
C GLU A 188 22.69 -14.64 -1.71
N LEU A 189 22.25 -15.76 -2.28
CA LEU A 189 21.37 -16.73 -1.61
C LEU A 189 22.02 -17.39 -0.39
N ALA A 190 23.33 -17.68 -0.46
CA ALA A 190 24.06 -18.23 0.68
C ALA A 190 24.20 -17.20 1.82
N GLU A 191 24.45 -15.93 1.49
CA GLU A 191 24.47 -14.81 2.46
C GLU A 191 23.11 -14.59 3.09
N LEU A 192 22.02 -14.55 2.28
CA LEU A 192 20.65 -14.46 2.76
C LEU A 192 20.31 -15.60 3.73
N LYS A 193 20.67 -16.83 3.34
CA LYS A 193 20.48 -18.01 4.21
C LYS A 193 21.18 -17.80 5.55
N LYS A 194 22.46 -17.42 5.54
CA LYS A 194 23.24 -17.18 6.76
C LYS A 194 22.61 -16.06 7.60
N LEU A 195 22.17 -14.97 6.98
CA LEU A 195 21.52 -13.84 7.67
C LEU A 195 20.24 -14.31 8.38
N ILE A 196 19.38 -15.07 7.71
CA ILE A 196 18.11 -15.55 8.28
C ILE A 196 18.35 -16.59 9.39
N THR A 197 19.31 -17.50 9.21
CA THR A 197 19.56 -18.56 10.21
C THR A 197 20.38 -18.08 11.41
N GLU A 198 21.42 -17.28 11.19
CA GLU A 198 22.46 -16.97 12.18
C GLU A 198 22.57 -15.45 12.50
N GLY A 199 21.91 -14.60 11.72
CA GLY A 199 22.00 -13.13 11.88
C GLY A 199 21.52 -12.67 13.25
N ALA A 200 22.22 -11.67 13.80
CA ALA A 200 21.81 -11.02 15.03
C ALA A 200 20.61 -10.07 14.77
N GLU A 201 19.72 -9.98 15.73
CA GLU A 201 18.59 -9.06 15.70
C GLU A 201 19.04 -7.65 16.12
N ALA A 202 18.55 -6.63 15.42
CA ALA A 202 18.71 -5.25 15.86
C ALA A 202 18.00 -5.04 17.20
N LYS A 203 18.64 -4.28 18.08
CA LYS A 203 18.04 -3.76 19.29
C LYS A 203 17.40 -2.42 18.97
N ASP A 204 16.15 -2.45 18.50
CA ASP A 204 15.41 -1.21 18.30
C ASP A 204 15.03 -0.59 19.64
N GLU A 205 15.25 0.72 19.79
CA GLU A 205 14.63 1.45 20.88
C GLU A 205 13.11 1.49 20.64
N PRO A 206 12.28 1.13 21.64
CA PRO A 206 10.84 1.23 21.53
C PRO A 206 10.43 2.65 21.14
N GLY A 207 9.57 2.73 20.13
CA GLY A 207 9.05 4.02 19.71
C GLY A 207 8.14 4.62 20.78
N ARG A 208 8.24 5.93 21.01
CA ARG A 208 7.42 6.63 22.02
C ARG A 208 7.03 8.03 21.57
N LEU A 209 5.81 8.42 21.94
CA LEU A 209 5.39 9.80 21.88
C LEU A 209 6.13 10.61 22.94
N THR A 210 6.72 11.73 22.55
CA THR A 210 7.46 12.64 23.48
C THR A 210 6.75 13.97 23.69
N GLY A 211 5.54 14.12 23.15
CA GLY A 211 4.69 15.29 23.31
C GLY A 211 3.22 14.99 23.02
N GLU A 212 2.40 16.01 23.11
CA GLU A 212 0.96 15.89 22.87
C GLU A 212 0.64 15.69 21.37
N VAL A 213 -0.43 14.94 21.11
CA VAL A 213 -0.98 14.77 19.76
C VAL A 213 -1.82 16.00 19.41
N THR A 214 -1.44 16.70 18.36
CA THR A 214 -2.12 17.91 17.89
C THR A 214 -2.75 17.70 16.52
N PRO A 215 -4.02 18.12 16.33
CA PRO A 215 -4.66 18.09 15.03
C PRO A 215 -4.23 19.27 14.15
N LEU A 216 -4.19 19.06 12.82
CA LEU A 216 -3.97 20.13 11.85
C LEU A 216 -5.14 21.13 11.87
N PHE A 217 -6.37 20.62 11.93
CA PHE A 217 -7.58 21.40 12.06
C PHE A 217 -8.25 21.11 13.38
N ASN A 218 -8.54 22.15 14.17
CA ASN A 218 -9.37 21.98 15.36
C ASN A 218 -10.83 21.66 14.97
N LYS A 219 -11.67 21.32 15.96
CA LYS A 219 -13.06 20.91 15.72
C LYS A 219 -13.86 21.97 14.92
N ALA A 220 -13.70 23.25 15.27
CA ALA A 220 -14.44 24.33 14.61
C ALA A 220 -14.02 24.50 13.14
N GLU A 221 -12.71 24.44 12.86
CA GLU A 221 -12.15 24.50 11.51
C GLU A 221 -12.61 23.34 10.65
N TYR A 222 -12.55 22.11 11.18
CA TYR A 222 -13.01 20.91 10.47
C TYR A 222 -14.52 20.98 10.18
N CYS A 223 -15.34 21.33 11.16
CA CYS A 223 -16.78 21.52 10.96
C CYS A 223 -17.08 22.58 9.91
N ALA A 224 -16.33 23.68 9.87
CA ALA A 224 -16.50 24.72 8.84
C ALA A 224 -16.16 24.20 7.43
N MET A 225 -15.15 23.31 7.29
CA MET A 225 -14.86 22.64 6.01
C MET A 225 -16.02 21.73 5.59
N VAL A 226 -16.60 20.97 6.53
CA VAL A 226 -17.77 20.11 6.24
C VAL A 226 -18.95 20.93 5.76
N GLU A 227 -19.25 22.06 6.37
CA GLU A 227 -20.35 22.95 5.92
C GLU A 227 -20.09 23.50 4.51
N LYS A 228 -18.86 23.90 4.18
CA LYS A 228 -18.51 24.31 2.82
C LYS A 228 -18.68 23.17 1.82
N ALA A 229 -18.26 21.96 2.16
CA ALA A 229 -18.43 20.78 1.32
C ALA A 229 -19.91 20.48 1.06
N ARG A 230 -20.77 20.55 2.08
CA ARG A 230 -22.23 20.40 1.94
C ARG A 230 -22.84 21.47 1.03
N HIS A 231 -22.31 22.70 1.06
CA HIS A 231 -22.73 23.74 0.13
C HIS A 231 -22.43 23.34 -1.33
N TYR A 232 -21.22 22.86 -1.64
CA TYR A 232 -20.87 22.37 -2.98
C TYR A 232 -21.72 21.17 -3.44
N ILE A 233 -22.08 20.28 -2.50
CA ILE A 233 -23.02 19.18 -2.78
C ILE A 233 -24.40 19.72 -3.13
N LYS A 234 -24.89 20.70 -2.38
CA LYS A 234 -26.20 21.34 -2.61
C LYS A 234 -26.27 22.07 -3.95
N GLU A 235 -25.18 22.76 -4.34
CA GLU A 235 -25.07 23.44 -5.63
C GLU A 235 -24.90 22.48 -6.82
N GLY A 236 -24.67 21.19 -6.57
CA GLY A 236 -24.55 20.16 -7.59
C GLY A 236 -23.14 20.00 -8.20
N ASP A 237 -22.11 20.56 -7.56
CA ASP A 237 -20.71 20.39 -7.98
C ASP A 237 -20.24 18.94 -7.82
N ILE A 238 -20.64 18.30 -6.71
CA ILE A 238 -20.25 16.95 -6.30
C ILE A 238 -21.41 16.25 -5.60
N PHE A 239 -21.36 14.91 -5.54
CA PHE A 239 -22.29 14.08 -4.74
C PHE A 239 -21.73 13.73 -3.36
N GLN A 240 -20.42 13.53 -3.31
CA GLN A 240 -19.68 13.13 -2.11
C GLN A 240 -18.26 13.66 -2.19
N ILE A 241 -17.68 13.96 -1.03
CA ILE A 241 -16.26 14.33 -0.87
C ILE A 241 -15.73 13.76 0.44
N VAL A 242 -14.47 13.34 0.44
CA VAL A 242 -13.78 12.86 1.66
C VAL A 242 -12.88 13.97 2.18
N LEU A 243 -13.20 14.51 3.36
CA LEU A 243 -12.38 15.48 4.06
C LEU A 243 -11.56 14.80 5.16
N SER A 244 -10.31 15.19 5.29
CA SER A 244 -9.38 14.56 6.22
C SER A 244 -8.79 15.55 7.24
N ASN A 245 -8.30 15.00 8.35
CA ASN A 245 -7.53 15.73 9.35
C ASN A 245 -6.25 14.97 9.68
N ARG A 246 -5.14 15.67 9.83
CA ARG A 246 -3.84 15.13 10.19
C ARG A 246 -3.56 15.38 11.66
N LEU A 247 -3.24 14.31 12.38
CA LEU A 247 -2.76 14.36 13.76
C LEU A 247 -1.25 14.20 13.74
N SER A 248 -0.54 14.96 14.54
CA SER A 248 0.92 14.88 14.65
C SER A 248 1.40 15.02 16.08
N ALA A 249 2.51 14.35 16.40
CA ALA A 249 3.18 14.47 17.69
C ALA A 249 4.69 14.29 17.53
N PRO A 250 5.51 14.87 18.40
CA PRO A 250 6.92 14.51 18.52
C PRO A 250 7.07 13.01 18.84
N TYR A 251 8.02 12.34 18.19
CA TYR A 251 8.19 10.89 18.31
C TYR A 251 9.66 10.48 18.19
N GLU A 252 10.09 9.62 19.11
CA GLU A 252 11.42 9.01 19.11
C GLU A 252 11.32 7.50 18.93
N GLY A 253 12.41 6.85 18.51
CA GLY A 253 12.50 5.41 18.30
C GLY A 253 11.84 4.94 16.99
N SER A 254 11.67 3.63 16.84
CA SER A 254 11.16 2.97 15.62
C SER A 254 9.65 2.71 15.68
N LEU A 255 8.99 2.74 14.54
CA LEU A 255 7.58 2.33 14.40
C LEU A 255 7.38 0.80 14.42
N LEU A 256 8.45 -0.02 14.46
CA LEU A 256 8.32 -1.48 14.40
C LEU A 256 7.49 -2.04 15.57
N ASN A 257 7.66 -1.55 16.80
CA ASN A 257 6.85 -2.00 17.93
C ASN A 257 5.39 -1.54 17.83
N MET A 258 5.14 -0.34 17.29
CA MET A 258 3.80 0.10 16.95
C MET A 258 3.16 -0.84 15.93
N TYR A 259 3.89 -1.22 14.88
CA TYR A 259 3.44 -2.19 13.89
C TYR A 259 3.08 -3.56 14.53
N ARG A 260 3.94 -4.08 15.43
CA ARG A 260 3.68 -5.32 16.17
C ARG A 260 2.37 -5.25 16.97
N THR A 261 2.11 -4.13 17.62
CA THR A 261 0.85 -3.89 18.34
C THR A 261 -0.33 -3.83 17.36
N LEU A 262 -0.19 -3.06 16.27
CA LEU A 262 -1.24 -2.89 15.27
C LEU A 262 -1.68 -4.21 14.64
N ARG A 263 -0.73 -5.13 14.37
CA ARG A 263 -1.02 -6.49 13.87
C ARG A 263 -2.01 -7.26 14.75
N THR A 264 -1.99 -7.03 16.05
CA THR A 264 -2.81 -7.77 17.02
C THR A 264 -4.18 -7.11 17.25
N VAL A 265 -4.24 -5.79 17.14
CA VAL A 265 -5.48 -5.04 17.44
C VAL A 265 -6.31 -4.71 16.22
N ASN A 266 -5.70 -4.67 15.05
CA ASN A 266 -6.37 -4.31 13.79
C ASN A 266 -5.83 -5.13 12.59
N PRO A 267 -5.93 -6.47 12.63
CA PRO A 267 -5.53 -7.30 11.51
C PRO A 267 -6.29 -6.91 10.24
N SER A 268 -5.58 -6.82 9.11
CA SER A 268 -6.12 -6.30 7.85
C SER A 268 -5.54 -7.06 6.65
N PRO A 269 -6.22 -7.04 5.47
CA PRO A 269 -5.72 -7.67 4.25
C PRO A 269 -4.33 -7.19 3.82
N TYR A 270 -4.01 -5.94 4.09
CA TYR A 270 -2.69 -5.37 3.83
C TYR A 270 -2.08 -4.84 5.12
N MET A 271 -1.04 -5.52 5.55
CA MET A 271 -0.24 -5.11 6.71
C MET A 271 1.18 -4.83 6.23
N PHE A 272 1.74 -3.69 6.59
CA PHE A 272 3.05 -3.30 6.08
C PHE A 272 3.84 -2.48 7.08
N TYR A 273 5.13 -2.66 6.98
CA TYR A 273 6.15 -1.84 7.62
C TYR A 273 7.27 -1.61 6.60
N PHE A 274 7.72 -0.38 6.43
CA PHE A 274 8.93 -0.10 5.67
C PHE A 274 9.65 1.16 6.17
N SER A 275 10.96 1.18 5.99
CA SER A 275 11.80 2.37 6.11
C SER A 275 12.20 2.82 4.71
N GLY A 276 11.62 3.93 4.26
CA GLY A 276 11.88 4.58 3.00
C GLY A 276 13.14 5.46 3.05
N THR A 277 13.27 6.37 2.10
CA THR A 277 14.47 7.23 2.00
C THR A 277 14.57 8.20 3.19
N ASP A 278 13.46 8.83 3.57
CA ASP A 278 13.41 9.80 4.66
C ASP A 278 12.19 9.62 5.59
N VAL A 279 11.48 8.51 5.45
CA VAL A 279 10.24 8.20 6.15
C VAL A 279 10.23 6.76 6.64
N GLU A 280 9.69 6.52 7.83
CA GLU A 280 9.34 5.18 8.32
C GLU A 280 7.81 5.07 8.35
N VAL A 281 7.25 3.99 7.81
CA VAL A 281 5.80 3.80 7.66
C VAL A 281 5.39 2.46 8.23
N ALA A 282 4.28 2.45 8.96
CA ALA A 282 3.64 1.25 9.47
C ALA A 282 2.12 1.37 9.34
N GLY A 283 1.45 0.31 8.89
CA GLY A 283 0.02 0.38 8.67
C GLY A 283 -0.69 -0.94 8.50
N ALA A 284 -2.02 -0.85 8.51
CA ALA A 284 -2.95 -1.96 8.38
C ALA A 284 -4.15 -1.52 7.53
N SER A 285 -3.99 -1.55 6.20
CA SER A 285 -5.03 -1.13 5.28
C SER A 285 -6.05 -2.25 5.00
N PRO A 286 -7.34 -1.97 5.10
CA PRO A 286 -8.37 -2.94 4.76
C PRO A 286 -8.70 -2.97 3.25
N GLU A 287 -8.15 -2.05 2.44
CA GLU A 287 -8.68 -1.78 1.11
C GLU A 287 -7.59 -1.81 0.03
N THR A 288 -7.82 -2.64 -1.00
CA THR A 288 -7.00 -2.65 -2.21
C THR A 288 -7.20 -1.36 -2.99
N LEU A 289 -6.11 -0.75 -3.48
CA LEU A 289 -6.22 0.30 -4.48
C LEU A 289 -6.43 -0.33 -5.86
N VAL A 290 -5.42 -1.04 -6.35
CA VAL A 290 -5.47 -1.77 -7.61
C VAL A 290 -4.48 -2.93 -7.59
N LYS A 291 -4.89 -4.07 -8.14
CA LYS A 291 -4.06 -5.24 -8.39
C LYS A 291 -4.02 -5.50 -9.90
N LEU A 292 -2.83 -5.76 -10.42
CA LEU A 292 -2.62 -6.23 -11.79
C LEU A 292 -1.86 -7.55 -11.72
N GLU A 293 -2.46 -8.61 -12.21
CA GLU A 293 -1.84 -9.92 -12.26
C GLU A 293 -2.12 -10.61 -13.59
N ASN A 294 -1.05 -10.95 -14.31
CA ASN A 294 -1.13 -11.63 -15.63
C ASN A 294 -2.03 -10.90 -16.64
N GLY A 295 -1.97 -9.56 -16.66
CA GLY A 295 -2.76 -8.74 -17.56
C GLY A 295 -4.20 -8.49 -17.13
N VAL A 296 -4.59 -8.95 -15.94
CA VAL A 296 -5.93 -8.75 -15.37
C VAL A 296 -5.87 -7.74 -14.22
N LEU A 297 -6.63 -6.68 -14.35
CA LEU A 297 -6.82 -5.64 -13.35
C LEU A 297 -7.97 -6.00 -12.41
N HIS A 298 -7.78 -5.73 -11.11
CA HIS A 298 -8.85 -5.84 -10.13
C HIS A 298 -8.84 -4.63 -9.19
N THR A 299 -10.05 -4.20 -8.80
CA THR A 299 -10.28 -3.34 -7.63
C THR A 299 -11.45 -3.91 -6.83
N PHE A 300 -11.46 -3.65 -5.52
CA PHE A 300 -12.37 -4.29 -4.57
C PHE A 300 -13.09 -3.23 -3.75
N PRO A 301 -14.09 -2.52 -4.32
CA PRO A 301 -14.86 -1.52 -3.58
C PRO A 301 -15.50 -2.13 -2.33
N LEU A 302 -15.31 -1.47 -1.19
CA LEU A 302 -15.91 -1.82 0.11
C LEU A 302 -16.72 -0.64 0.61
N ALA A 303 -17.95 -0.87 1.02
CA ALA A 303 -18.80 0.10 1.69
C ALA A 303 -19.76 -0.60 2.67
N GLY A 304 -20.46 0.22 3.45
CA GLY A 304 -21.35 -0.28 4.47
C GLY A 304 -20.62 -1.02 5.59
N THR A 305 -21.02 -0.80 6.82
CA THR A 305 -20.40 -1.44 7.97
C THR A 305 -21.43 -1.82 8.99
N ARG A 306 -21.37 -3.08 9.46
CA ARG A 306 -22.07 -3.54 10.65
C ARG A 306 -21.10 -4.28 11.56
N PRO A 307 -21.29 -4.22 12.89
CA PRO A 307 -20.52 -5.06 13.81
C PRO A 307 -20.83 -6.53 13.57
N ARG A 308 -19.95 -7.42 14.04
CA ARG A 308 -20.22 -8.85 14.09
C ARG A 308 -21.21 -9.14 15.21
N GLY A 309 -22.14 -10.05 14.96
CA GLY A 309 -23.04 -10.57 15.98
C GLY A 309 -22.32 -11.43 17.02
N THR A 310 -22.84 -11.49 18.22
CA THR A 310 -22.34 -12.35 19.30
C THR A 310 -22.78 -13.81 19.12
N THR A 311 -23.83 -14.04 18.33
CA THR A 311 -24.34 -15.35 17.94
C THR A 311 -24.49 -15.44 16.42
N PRO A 312 -24.53 -16.66 15.83
CA PRO A 312 -24.77 -16.83 14.39
C PRO A 312 -26.10 -16.24 13.91
N GLU A 313 -27.11 -16.22 14.77
CA GLU A 313 -28.44 -15.66 14.48
C GLU A 313 -28.39 -14.14 14.42
N GLU A 314 -27.71 -13.52 15.38
CA GLU A 314 -27.50 -12.07 15.41
C GLU A 314 -26.65 -11.62 14.22
N ASP A 315 -25.61 -12.38 13.88
CA ASP A 315 -24.72 -12.10 12.74
C ASP A 315 -25.52 -12.11 11.41
N ARG A 316 -26.40 -13.08 11.21
CA ARG A 316 -27.30 -13.13 10.05
C ARG A 316 -28.29 -11.96 10.00
N LYS A 317 -28.85 -11.57 11.14
CA LYS A 317 -29.75 -10.43 11.22
C LYS A 317 -29.06 -9.12 10.82
N LEU A 318 -27.85 -8.89 11.33
CA LEU A 318 -27.06 -7.71 10.99
C LEU A 318 -26.66 -7.70 9.51
N GLU A 319 -26.40 -8.87 8.92
CA GLU A 319 -26.17 -9.01 7.48
C GLU A 319 -27.40 -8.65 6.66
N GLU A 320 -28.58 -9.17 7.03
CA GLU A 320 -29.84 -8.85 6.38
C GLU A 320 -30.16 -7.34 6.48
N GLU A 321 -29.96 -6.74 7.64
CA GLU A 321 -30.11 -5.30 7.85
C GLU A 321 -29.15 -4.49 6.96
N LEU A 322 -27.89 -4.93 6.83
CA LEU A 322 -26.90 -4.29 5.96
C LEU A 322 -27.30 -4.34 4.48
N LEU A 323 -27.76 -5.50 4.01
CA LEU A 323 -28.19 -5.70 2.61
C LEU A 323 -29.54 -5.05 2.27
N GLN A 324 -30.29 -4.59 3.27
CA GLN A 324 -31.55 -3.84 3.09
C GLN A 324 -31.39 -2.34 3.29
N ASP A 325 -30.21 -1.88 3.71
CA ASP A 325 -29.96 -0.47 3.92
C ASP A 325 -29.74 0.24 2.57
N GLU A 326 -30.78 0.93 2.09
CA GLU A 326 -30.78 1.62 0.79
C GLU A 326 -29.65 2.65 0.68
N LYS A 327 -29.27 3.33 1.77
CA LYS A 327 -28.20 4.31 1.79
C LYS A 327 -26.84 3.65 1.58
N GLU A 328 -26.57 2.59 2.32
CA GLU A 328 -25.31 1.83 2.21
C GLU A 328 -25.17 1.20 0.82
N LEU A 329 -26.26 0.65 0.27
CA LEU A 329 -26.28 0.11 -1.09
C LEU A 329 -26.08 1.17 -2.15
N ALA A 330 -26.67 2.36 -2.01
CA ALA A 330 -26.48 3.47 -2.95
C ALA A 330 -25.02 3.98 -2.95
N GLU A 331 -24.42 4.11 -1.76
CA GLU A 331 -23.00 4.47 -1.63
C GLU A 331 -22.11 3.40 -2.26
N HIS A 332 -22.36 2.13 -1.97
CA HIS A 332 -21.60 1.02 -2.54
C HIS A 332 -21.68 0.98 -4.07
N ASN A 333 -22.88 1.15 -4.64
CA ASN A 333 -23.07 1.22 -6.09
C ASN A 333 -22.27 2.35 -6.73
N MET A 334 -22.22 3.51 -6.09
CA MET A 334 -21.41 4.63 -6.55
C MET A 334 -19.90 4.28 -6.56
N LEU A 335 -19.41 3.58 -5.54
CA LEU A 335 -18.00 3.14 -5.49
C LEU A 335 -17.69 2.07 -6.54
N VAL A 336 -18.61 1.16 -6.81
CA VAL A 336 -18.48 0.17 -7.90
C VAL A 336 -18.41 0.87 -9.25
N ASP A 337 -19.26 1.87 -9.49
CA ASP A 337 -19.24 2.63 -10.75
C ASP A 337 -17.97 3.47 -10.90
N LEU A 338 -17.44 4.05 -9.81
CA LEU A 338 -16.13 4.69 -9.81
C LEU A 338 -15.02 3.71 -10.19
N GLY A 339 -15.00 2.51 -9.61
CA GLY A 339 -14.03 1.45 -9.93
C GLY A 339 -14.13 1.01 -11.39
N ARG A 340 -15.35 0.83 -11.91
CA ARG A 340 -15.58 0.52 -13.33
C ARG A 340 -15.06 1.63 -14.24
N ASN A 341 -15.31 2.88 -13.89
CA ASN A 341 -14.83 4.03 -14.66
C ASN A 341 -13.29 4.13 -14.63
N ASP A 342 -12.67 3.94 -13.49
CA ASP A 342 -11.22 4.00 -13.34
C ASP A 342 -10.52 2.89 -14.15
N LEU A 343 -10.96 1.64 -14.02
CA LEU A 343 -10.43 0.53 -14.80
C LEU A 343 -10.75 0.68 -16.30
N GLY A 344 -11.90 1.27 -16.64
CA GLY A 344 -12.32 1.50 -18.02
C GLY A 344 -11.36 2.37 -18.83
N LYS A 345 -10.61 3.28 -18.18
CA LYS A 345 -9.60 4.14 -18.84
C LYS A 345 -8.46 3.36 -19.48
N ILE A 346 -8.13 2.20 -18.91
CA ILE A 346 -6.93 1.41 -19.26
C ILE A 346 -7.24 -0.03 -19.69
N SER A 347 -8.50 -0.46 -19.59
CA SER A 347 -8.92 -1.82 -19.97
C SER A 347 -9.29 -1.93 -21.44
N LYS A 348 -9.20 -3.14 -21.99
CA LYS A 348 -9.71 -3.49 -23.31
C LYS A 348 -11.21 -3.22 -23.35
N PHE A 349 -11.70 -2.70 -24.48
CA PHE A 349 -13.12 -2.39 -24.64
C PHE A 349 -14.00 -3.62 -24.40
N GLY A 350 -15.03 -3.47 -23.57
CA GLY A 350 -15.96 -4.54 -23.20
C GLY A 350 -15.43 -5.57 -22.18
N SER A 351 -14.19 -5.43 -21.67
CA SER A 351 -13.61 -6.34 -20.68
C SER A 351 -13.92 -5.98 -19.23
N VAL A 352 -14.40 -4.75 -18.95
CA VAL A 352 -14.72 -4.33 -17.57
C VAL A 352 -16.00 -5.00 -17.11
N GLN A 353 -15.90 -5.77 -16.03
CA GLN A 353 -17.00 -6.57 -15.46
C GLN A 353 -17.02 -6.45 -13.94
N VAL A 354 -18.20 -6.60 -13.37
CA VAL A 354 -18.39 -6.81 -11.93
C VAL A 354 -18.52 -8.31 -11.73
N GLU A 355 -17.44 -8.97 -11.27
CA GLU A 355 -17.43 -10.43 -11.08
C GLU A 355 -18.22 -10.86 -9.85
N LYS A 356 -18.17 -10.05 -8.81
CA LYS A 356 -18.87 -10.23 -7.54
C LYS A 356 -19.54 -8.92 -7.18
N PHE A 357 -20.80 -8.99 -6.78
CA PHE A 357 -21.58 -7.81 -6.51
C PHE A 357 -22.37 -7.98 -5.21
N HIS A 358 -22.23 -7.03 -4.29
CA HIS A 358 -22.88 -7.03 -2.99
C HIS A 358 -22.61 -8.28 -2.12
N GLU A 359 -21.39 -8.84 -2.16
CA GLU A 359 -21.01 -9.90 -1.25
C GLU A 359 -20.79 -9.35 0.16
N VAL A 360 -21.29 -10.03 1.19
CA VAL A 360 -20.97 -9.66 2.57
C VAL A 360 -19.66 -10.30 3.00
N LEU A 361 -18.66 -9.44 3.20
CA LEU A 361 -17.34 -9.84 3.68
C LEU A 361 -17.30 -9.73 5.20
N ARG A 362 -17.04 -10.85 5.88
CA ARG A 362 -17.01 -10.94 7.34
C ARG A 362 -15.57 -10.91 7.83
N PHE A 363 -15.24 -9.85 8.55
CA PHE A 363 -13.96 -9.71 9.25
C PHE A 363 -14.12 -10.06 10.74
N SER A 364 -13.04 -9.96 11.50
CA SER A 364 -13.06 -10.36 12.93
C SER A 364 -14.08 -9.59 13.79
N HIS A 365 -14.26 -8.29 13.52
CA HIS A 365 -15.11 -7.41 14.34
C HIS A 365 -16.23 -6.71 13.58
N VAL A 366 -16.16 -6.71 12.27
CA VAL A 366 -17.12 -6.02 11.38
C VAL A 366 -17.43 -6.86 10.16
N MET A 367 -18.53 -6.53 9.48
CA MET A 367 -18.83 -6.99 8.14
C MET A 367 -19.05 -5.80 7.22
N HIS A 368 -18.69 -5.96 5.94
CA HIS A 368 -18.86 -4.96 4.89
C HIS A 368 -19.53 -5.53 3.67
N ILE A 369 -20.13 -4.66 2.86
CA ILE A 369 -20.54 -5.00 1.50
C ILE A 369 -19.31 -4.84 0.60
N GLY A 370 -18.96 -5.88 -0.12
CA GLY A 370 -17.84 -5.88 -1.06
C GLY A 370 -18.29 -6.23 -2.48
N SER A 371 -17.58 -5.72 -3.45
CA SER A 371 -17.72 -6.10 -4.85
C SER A 371 -16.33 -6.26 -5.47
N THR A 372 -16.24 -7.02 -6.57
CA THR A 372 -15.02 -7.19 -7.34
C THR A 372 -15.24 -6.65 -8.73
N VAL A 373 -14.47 -5.63 -9.10
CA VAL A 373 -14.45 -5.09 -10.46
C VAL A 373 -13.17 -5.56 -11.14
N ARG A 374 -13.31 -6.10 -12.33
CA ARG A 374 -12.24 -6.65 -13.14
C ARG A 374 -12.15 -5.94 -14.49
N GLY A 375 -10.96 -5.91 -15.10
CA GLY A 375 -10.73 -5.51 -16.50
C GLY A 375 -9.47 -6.15 -17.05
N ASP A 376 -9.44 -6.45 -18.35
CA ASP A 376 -8.22 -6.90 -19.03
C ASP A 376 -7.45 -5.65 -19.50
N ILE A 377 -6.20 -5.49 -19.05
CA ILE A 377 -5.40 -4.31 -19.42
C ILE A 377 -5.13 -4.27 -20.92
N ARG A 378 -5.13 -3.08 -21.52
CA ARG A 378 -4.76 -2.90 -22.94
C ARG A 378 -3.26 -3.15 -23.10
N GLU A 379 -2.89 -3.56 -24.32
CA GLU A 379 -1.49 -3.88 -24.67
C GLU A 379 -0.56 -2.65 -24.68
N ASP A 380 -1.13 -1.44 -24.85
CA ASP A 380 -0.43 -0.16 -24.79
C ASP A 380 -0.33 0.42 -23.39
N LYS A 381 -0.78 -0.32 -22.36
CA LYS A 381 -0.87 0.12 -20.95
C LYS A 381 -0.08 -0.82 -20.02
N ASP A 382 0.39 -0.26 -18.90
CA ASP A 382 1.19 -0.98 -17.92
C ASP A 382 0.76 -0.70 -16.48
N VAL A 383 1.55 -1.18 -15.52
CA VAL A 383 1.32 -1.00 -14.06
C VAL A 383 1.26 0.47 -13.64
N LEU A 384 2.04 1.34 -14.30
CA LEU A 384 2.09 2.77 -13.95
C LEU A 384 0.85 3.49 -14.47
N ASP A 385 0.37 3.13 -15.68
CA ASP A 385 -0.93 3.60 -16.17
C ASP A 385 -2.07 3.15 -15.23
N ALA A 386 -1.96 1.97 -14.61
CA ALA A 386 -2.96 1.48 -13.66
C ALA A 386 -2.98 2.32 -12.37
N ILE A 387 -1.81 2.66 -11.82
CA ILE A 387 -1.69 3.59 -10.68
C ILE A 387 -2.34 4.94 -11.04
N GLU A 388 -1.96 5.53 -12.16
CA GLU A 388 -2.44 6.84 -12.61
C GLU A 388 -3.95 6.87 -12.87
N ALA A 389 -4.52 5.79 -13.38
CA ALA A 389 -5.94 5.70 -13.67
C ALA A 389 -6.82 5.63 -12.42
N VAL A 390 -6.31 4.96 -11.36
CA VAL A 390 -7.09 4.65 -10.16
C VAL A 390 -6.82 5.62 -9.01
N LEU A 391 -5.58 6.12 -8.88
CA LEU A 391 -5.18 7.03 -7.79
C LEU A 391 -5.74 8.45 -8.00
N PRO A 392 -6.31 9.08 -6.95
CA PRO A 392 -6.67 8.49 -5.67
C PRO A 392 -7.95 7.66 -5.75
N ALA A 393 -8.10 6.74 -4.81
CA ALA A 393 -9.32 5.94 -4.70
C ALA A 393 -10.56 6.81 -4.49
N GLY A 394 -11.71 6.33 -4.98
CA GLY A 394 -13.00 7.01 -4.78
C GLY A 394 -13.35 7.21 -3.31
N THR A 395 -13.04 6.22 -2.47
CA THR A 395 -13.21 6.23 -1.01
C THR A 395 -12.35 7.26 -0.28
N LEU A 396 -11.36 7.86 -0.94
CA LEU A 396 -10.46 8.89 -0.41
C LEU A 396 -10.58 10.25 -1.13
N SER A 397 -11.40 10.33 -2.17
CA SER A 397 -11.61 11.54 -2.98
C SER A 397 -13.07 11.97 -2.99
N GLY A 398 -13.86 11.37 -3.83
CA GLY A 398 -15.29 11.68 -3.97
C GLY A 398 -15.81 11.50 -5.39
N ALA A 399 -17.01 11.96 -5.64
CA ALA A 399 -17.69 11.81 -6.92
C ALA A 399 -18.38 13.13 -7.32
N PRO A 400 -18.16 13.64 -8.55
CA PRO A 400 -17.17 13.24 -9.55
C PRO A 400 -15.72 13.44 -9.05
N LYS A 401 -14.82 12.49 -9.33
CA LYS A 401 -13.47 12.42 -8.75
C LYS A 401 -12.65 13.70 -8.92
N ILE A 402 -12.52 14.20 -10.14
CA ILE A 402 -11.66 15.35 -10.43
C ILE A 402 -12.15 16.60 -9.68
N ARG A 403 -13.45 16.87 -9.71
CA ARG A 403 -14.01 18.02 -9.00
C ARG A 403 -13.85 17.88 -7.48
N ALA A 404 -14.07 16.68 -6.93
CA ALA A 404 -13.83 16.40 -5.52
C ALA A 404 -12.36 16.65 -5.12
N CYS A 405 -11.39 16.20 -5.93
CA CYS A 405 -9.97 16.45 -5.67
C CYS A 405 -9.60 17.94 -5.71
N GLN A 406 -10.17 18.72 -6.64
CA GLN A 406 -9.99 20.18 -6.66
C GLN A 406 -10.48 20.83 -5.36
N LEU A 407 -11.67 20.43 -4.91
CA LEU A 407 -12.27 20.96 -3.68
C LEU A 407 -11.52 20.51 -2.42
N ILE A 408 -11.00 19.28 -2.39
CA ILE A 408 -10.12 18.81 -1.31
C ILE A 408 -8.89 19.72 -1.20
N GLY A 409 -8.22 20.00 -2.32
CA GLY A 409 -7.07 20.91 -2.34
C GLY A 409 -7.42 22.32 -1.86
N GLU A 410 -8.64 22.79 -2.17
CA GLU A 410 -9.15 24.09 -1.72
C GLU A 410 -9.46 24.13 -0.22
N LEU A 411 -10.19 23.12 0.26
CA LEU A 411 -10.72 23.10 1.62
C LEU A 411 -9.65 22.74 2.65
N GLU A 412 -8.81 21.74 2.36
CA GLU A 412 -7.75 21.31 3.27
C GLU A 412 -6.50 22.21 3.17
N ASN A 413 -6.21 22.78 2.00
CA ASN A 413 -5.03 23.59 1.70
C ASN A 413 -3.74 23.02 2.32
N ASN A 414 -3.61 21.71 2.31
CA ASN A 414 -2.48 20.97 2.90
C ASN A 414 -2.20 19.71 2.08
N LYS A 415 -0.92 19.48 1.75
CA LYS A 415 -0.49 18.26 1.07
C LYS A 415 -0.83 17.03 1.90
N ARG A 416 -1.54 16.07 1.29
CA ARG A 416 -1.92 14.82 1.99
C ARG A 416 -0.76 13.87 2.18
N GLY A 417 0.19 13.89 1.24
CA GLY A 417 1.36 13.02 1.26
C GLY A 417 0.95 11.54 1.12
N ILE A 418 1.44 10.70 1.99
CA ILE A 418 1.24 9.23 1.92
C ILE A 418 -0.23 8.86 2.10
N TYR A 419 -0.97 9.56 2.96
CA TYR A 419 -2.37 9.26 3.24
C TYR A 419 -3.26 9.37 1.99
N GLY A 420 -3.97 8.29 1.70
CA GLY A 420 -4.83 8.19 0.51
C GLY A 420 -4.07 7.88 -0.77
N GLY A 421 -2.76 7.67 -0.69
CA GLY A 421 -1.92 7.18 -1.77
C GLY A 421 -1.95 5.67 -1.94
N ALA A 422 -1.00 5.13 -2.69
CA ALA A 422 -0.81 3.71 -2.95
C ALA A 422 0.42 3.17 -2.21
N ILE A 423 0.29 2.07 -1.49
CA ILE A 423 1.41 1.34 -0.87
C ILE A 423 1.39 -0.10 -1.37
N GLY A 424 2.55 -0.64 -1.73
CA GLY A 424 2.66 -2.01 -2.18
C GLY A 424 3.91 -2.27 -3.00
N TYR A 425 3.78 -3.14 -3.99
CA TYR A 425 4.88 -3.48 -4.89
C TYR A 425 4.49 -3.49 -6.36
N ILE A 426 5.49 -3.25 -7.21
CA ILE A 426 5.48 -3.50 -8.66
C ILE A 426 6.61 -4.48 -8.94
N ASP A 427 6.29 -5.66 -9.49
CA ASP A 427 7.28 -6.69 -9.75
C ASP A 427 7.99 -6.50 -11.12
N PHE A 428 9.11 -7.21 -11.30
CA PHE A 428 9.88 -7.18 -12.55
C PHE A 428 9.19 -7.90 -13.71
N ALA A 429 8.14 -8.69 -13.47
CA ALA A 429 7.35 -9.35 -14.49
C ALA A 429 6.12 -8.53 -14.94
N GLY A 430 5.97 -7.30 -14.42
CA GLY A 430 4.90 -6.38 -14.78
C GLY A 430 3.58 -6.61 -14.05
N ASN A 431 3.62 -7.27 -12.88
CA ASN A 431 2.48 -7.36 -11.98
C ASN A 431 2.58 -6.32 -10.85
N MET A 432 1.49 -6.10 -10.16
CA MET A 432 1.39 -5.13 -9.09
C MET A 432 0.33 -5.53 -8.08
N ASP A 433 0.59 -5.26 -6.81
CA ASP A 433 -0.41 -5.35 -5.75
C ASP A 433 -0.24 -4.16 -4.80
N THR A 434 -1.28 -3.31 -4.70
CA THR A 434 -1.25 -2.07 -3.93
C THR A 434 -2.51 -1.88 -3.13
N CYS A 435 -2.36 -1.38 -1.91
CA CYS A 435 -3.46 -0.94 -1.06
C CYS A 435 -3.56 0.58 -1.02
N ILE A 436 -4.71 1.07 -0.57
CA ILE A 436 -4.90 2.47 -0.22
C ILE A 436 -4.18 2.76 1.10
N ALA A 437 -3.37 3.81 1.13
CA ALA A 437 -2.63 4.22 2.31
C ALA A 437 -3.53 4.87 3.37
N ILE A 438 -4.25 4.04 4.11
CA ILE A 438 -5.11 4.41 5.24
C ILE A 438 -4.77 3.57 6.46
N ARG A 439 -5.18 4.02 7.64
CA ARG A 439 -4.85 3.38 8.94
C ARG A 439 -3.34 3.19 9.10
N ILE A 440 -2.61 4.24 8.82
CA ILE A 440 -1.15 4.30 8.82
C ILE A 440 -0.63 5.29 9.85
N ALA A 441 0.53 4.97 10.41
CA ALA A 441 1.42 5.94 11.04
C ALA A 441 2.67 6.08 10.17
N TYR A 442 3.12 7.30 10.00
CA TYR A 442 4.36 7.58 9.29
C TYR A 442 5.19 8.59 10.07
N LYS A 443 6.48 8.31 10.15
CA LYS A 443 7.44 9.09 10.93
C LYS A 443 8.39 9.81 9.99
N LYS A 444 8.52 11.12 10.18
CA LYS A 444 9.44 12.00 9.46
C LYS A 444 9.78 13.21 10.32
N ASN A 445 10.97 13.78 10.17
CA ASN A 445 11.40 15.01 10.85
C ASN A 445 11.22 14.97 12.39
N GLY A 446 11.43 13.80 13.04
CA GLY A 446 11.25 13.66 14.49
C GLY A 446 9.78 13.70 14.97
N LYS A 447 8.84 13.61 14.06
CA LYS A 447 7.40 13.57 14.34
C LYS A 447 6.78 12.29 13.78
N VAL A 448 5.70 11.85 14.40
CA VAL A 448 4.78 10.85 13.84
C VAL A 448 3.49 11.53 13.41
N PHE A 449 2.95 11.04 12.32
CA PHE A 449 1.71 11.52 11.71
C PHE A 449 0.71 10.39 11.57
N VAL A 450 -0.55 10.69 11.84
CA VAL A 450 -1.71 9.83 11.57
C VAL A 450 -2.75 10.72 10.88
N ARG A 451 -3.24 10.30 9.73
CA ARG A 451 -4.29 11.03 9.01
C ARG A 451 -5.48 10.12 8.77
N SER A 452 -6.67 10.68 8.91
CA SER A 452 -7.94 9.99 8.69
C SER A 452 -8.96 10.97 8.15
N GLY A 453 -10.08 10.47 7.61
CA GLY A 453 -11.10 11.30 7.02
C GLY A 453 -12.48 10.69 7.08
N ALA A 454 -13.48 11.52 6.81
CA ALA A 454 -14.88 11.14 6.72
C ALA A 454 -15.45 11.51 5.35
N GLY A 455 -16.37 10.68 4.85
CA GLY A 455 -17.11 10.90 3.62
C GLY A 455 -18.29 11.84 3.87
N ILE A 456 -18.24 13.02 3.25
CA ILE A 456 -19.26 14.07 3.43
C ILE A 456 -20.30 13.93 2.33
N VAL A 457 -21.56 13.81 2.72
CA VAL A 457 -22.73 13.79 1.87
C VAL A 457 -23.72 14.89 2.28
N TYR A 458 -24.81 15.04 1.55
CA TYR A 458 -25.80 16.11 1.79
C TYR A 458 -26.30 16.19 3.25
N ASP A 459 -26.59 15.02 3.85
CA ASP A 459 -27.15 14.91 5.21
C ASP A 459 -26.07 14.82 6.31
N SER A 460 -24.80 14.96 5.97
CA SER A 460 -23.70 14.91 6.95
C SER A 460 -23.86 15.98 8.03
N VAL A 461 -23.60 15.58 9.28
CA VAL A 461 -23.60 16.48 10.45
C VAL A 461 -22.15 16.77 10.82
N PRO A 462 -21.67 18.03 10.76
CA PRO A 462 -20.25 18.37 10.92
C PRO A 462 -19.58 17.78 12.15
N GLU A 463 -20.25 17.81 13.29
CA GLU A 463 -19.70 17.30 14.56
C GLU A 463 -19.55 15.77 14.55
N LYS A 464 -20.49 15.06 13.88
CA LYS A 464 -20.43 13.60 13.74
C LYS A 464 -19.31 13.20 12.78
N GLU A 465 -19.13 13.92 11.68
CA GLU A 465 -18.04 13.66 10.73
C GLU A 465 -16.66 13.91 11.35
N HIS A 466 -16.54 14.95 12.18
CA HIS A 466 -15.32 15.18 12.96
C HIS A 466 -15.05 14.02 13.92
N GLU A 467 -16.07 13.54 14.63
CA GLU A 467 -15.93 12.40 15.54
C GLU A 467 -15.56 11.11 14.80
N GLU A 468 -16.19 10.85 13.65
CA GLU A 468 -15.87 9.72 12.77
C GLU A 468 -14.41 9.76 12.31
N CYS A 469 -13.93 10.93 11.89
CA CYS A 469 -12.54 11.14 11.51
C CYS A 469 -11.60 10.73 12.67
N LEU A 470 -11.84 11.19 13.89
CA LEU A 470 -11.04 10.83 15.06
C LEU A 470 -11.14 9.34 15.41
N ASN A 471 -12.34 8.74 15.28
CA ASN A 471 -12.55 7.34 15.57
C ASN A 471 -11.75 6.44 14.61
N LYS A 472 -11.65 6.81 13.34
CA LYS A 472 -10.83 6.10 12.33
C LYS A 472 -9.33 6.15 12.64
N ALA A 473 -8.83 7.20 13.31
CA ALA A 473 -7.44 7.29 13.75
C ALA A 473 -7.14 6.48 15.03
N ARG A 474 -8.16 6.17 15.83
CA ARG A 474 -8.02 5.66 17.21
C ARG A 474 -7.19 4.39 17.33
N ALA A 475 -7.39 3.40 16.43
CA ALA A 475 -6.64 2.15 16.49
C ALA A 475 -5.12 2.38 16.32
N VAL A 476 -4.75 3.27 15.39
CA VAL A 476 -3.35 3.63 15.12
C VAL A 476 -2.76 4.41 16.29
N LEU A 477 -3.49 5.41 16.82
CA LEU A 477 -3.04 6.19 17.98
C LEU A 477 -2.85 5.33 19.23
N ASN A 478 -3.79 4.43 19.52
CA ASN A 478 -3.67 3.48 20.63
C ASN A 478 -2.45 2.57 20.48
N SER A 479 -2.11 2.19 19.25
CA SER A 479 -0.92 1.37 18.96
C SER A 479 0.37 2.16 19.16
N LEU A 480 0.40 3.46 18.84
CA LEU A 480 1.51 4.36 19.13
C LEU A 480 1.74 4.54 20.64
N GLU A 481 0.66 4.73 21.41
CA GLU A 481 0.73 4.88 22.87
C GLU A 481 1.21 3.60 23.57
N LYS A 482 0.84 2.44 23.05
CA LYS A 482 1.25 1.14 23.59
C LYS A 482 2.67 0.75 23.19
N ALA A 483 3.17 1.23 22.06
CA ALA A 483 4.49 0.86 21.54
C ALA A 483 5.66 1.21 22.46
N GLY A 484 5.51 2.24 23.29
CA GLY A 484 6.50 2.67 24.30
C GLY A 484 6.49 1.86 25.58
N LYS A 485 5.50 0.98 25.78
CA LYS A 485 5.45 0.07 26.93
C LYS A 485 6.11 -1.24 26.50
N GLU A 486 6.93 -1.82 27.37
CA GLU A 486 7.55 -3.11 27.10
C GLU A 486 6.49 -4.15 26.67
N ILE A 487 6.59 -4.61 25.42
CA ILE A 487 5.70 -5.64 24.87
C ILE A 487 6.29 -7.03 25.16
N ASP A 488 7.57 -7.08 25.50
CA ASP A 488 8.29 -8.29 25.88
C ASP A 488 8.35 -8.38 27.40
N GLY A 489 7.25 -8.82 28.01
CA GLY A 489 7.17 -9.16 29.43
C GLY A 489 7.60 -10.60 29.66
#